data_301c65361eb75e2404507a6fb9ead9ff
#
_entry.id   301c65361eb75e2404507a6fb9ead9ff
#
_cell.length_a   1.000
_cell.length_b   1.000
_cell.length_c   1.000
_cell.angle_alpha   90.00
_cell.angle_beta   90.00
_cell.angle_gamma   90.00
#
_symmetry.space_group_name_H-M   'P 1'
#
loop_
_entity.id
_entity.type
_entity.pdbx_description
1 polymer ?
#
loop_
_entity_poly.entity_id
_entity_poly.type
_entity_poly.pdbx_seq_one_letter_code
_entity_poly.pdbx_strand_id
1 'polypeptide(L)'
;QVAHIGQRISFGDRIKVAGRPIRVRIAPPPARILAYHKPTGEVVTHDDPQGRPTVFQRLPRLQNGKWMSVGRLDLNTEGLLLFTNSGELANQLMHPRFGVEREYAVRVLGTLDEGARNKLLTGVEIEGQSASFVSISKGEGEGVNQWYRVVITEGRNREVRKLFDAVGLTVNRLIRVRYGAIVL
;
A
#
# COMPACT_ATOMS: atom_id res chain seq x y z
N GLN A 1 21.86 5.30 37.32
CA GLN A 1 21.66 6.40 36.38
C GLN A 1 20.30 7.03 36.61
N VAL A 2 20.23 8.35 36.69
CA VAL A 2 18.96 9.07 36.85
C VAL A 2 18.29 9.19 35.48
N ALA A 3 17.00 8.85 35.43
CA ALA A 3 16.21 8.96 34.18
C ALA A 3 15.96 10.44 33.84
N HIS A 4 15.81 10.70 32.56
CA HIS A 4 15.49 12.04 32.04
C HIS A 4 14.24 12.00 31.15
N ILE A 5 13.62 13.15 30.99
CA ILE A 5 12.41 13.26 30.16
C ILE A 5 12.74 12.84 28.71
N GLY A 6 11.91 11.97 28.16
CA GLY A 6 12.09 11.43 26.80
C GLY A 6 12.96 10.19 26.72
N GLN A 7 13.49 9.71 27.82
CA GLN A 7 14.22 8.45 27.83
C GLN A 7 13.30 7.29 27.49
N ARG A 8 13.71 6.48 26.49
CA ARG A 8 12.94 5.32 26.08
C ARG A 8 13.11 4.17 27.06
N ILE A 9 12.01 3.49 27.35
CA ILE A 9 11.99 2.28 28.19
C ILE A 9 11.34 1.15 27.39
N SER A 10 11.77 -0.08 27.68
CA SER A 10 11.27 -1.29 27.03
C SER A 10 10.62 -2.22 28.04
N PHE A 11 9.77 -3.13 27.55
CA PHE A 11 9.17 -4.15 28.38
C PHE A 11 10.27 -4.97 29.10
N GLY A 12 10.11 -5.10 30.42
CA GLY A 12 11.06 -5.84 31.24
C GLY A 12 12.20 -4.99 31.81
N ASP A 13 12.32 -3.73 31.40
CA ASP A 13 13.33 -2.84 31.98
C ASP A 13 13.12 -2.68 33.48
N ARG A 14 14.24 -2.57 34.23
CA ARG A 14 14.23 -2.34 35.68
C ARG A 14 14.40 -0.86 35.93
N ILE A 15 13.40 -0.27 36.58
CA ILE A 15 13.44 1.14 37.02
C ILE A 15 13.14 1.22 38.51
N LYS A 16 13.60 2.31 39.13
CA LYS A 16 13.26 2.62 40.51
C LYS A 16 12.49 3.92 40.57
N VAL A 17 11.38 3.91 41.29
CA VAL A 17 10.58 5.11 41.59
C VAL A 17 10.57 5.30 43.08
N ALA A 18 11.06 6.47 43.56
CA ALA A 18 11.23 6.77 44.98
C ALA A 18 11.98 5.65 45.73
N GLY A 19 13.06 5.12 45.10
CA GLY A 19 13.87 4.06 45.69
C GLY A 19 13.29 2.64 45.60
N ARG A 20 12.04 2.50 45.16
CA ARG A 20 11.39 1.17 45.00
C ARG A 20 11.58 0.64 43.60
N PRO A 21 12.11 -0.58 43.43
CA PRO A 21 12.23 -1.18 42.10
C PRO A 21 10.86 -1.55 41.56
N ILE A 22 10.61 -1.18 40.32
CA ILE A 22 9.45 -1.60 39.54
C ILE A 22 9.91 -2.15 38.22
N ARG A 23 9.19 -3.15 37.70
CA ARG A 23 9.45 -3.70 36.36
C ARG A 23 8.49 -3.05 35.38
N VAL A 24 9.02 -2.63 34.24
CA VAL A 24 8.18 -2.13 33.14
C VAL A 24 7.36 -3.29 32.59
N ARG A 25 6.03 -3.18 32.73
CA ARG A 25 5.07 -4.18 32.23
C ARG A 25 4.24 -3.68 31.06
N ILE A 26 4.67 -2.58 30.46
CA ILE A 26 4.00 -2.02 29.29
C ILE A 26 4.37 -2.87 28.09
N ALA A 27 3.49 -3.78 27.71
CA ALA A 27 3.63 -4.51 26.46
C ALA A 27 3.25 -3.60 25.30
N PRO A 28 3.91 -3.72 24.12
CA PRO A 28 3.44 -3.04 22.93
C PRO A 28 2.03 -3.54 22.61
N PRO A 29 1.13 -2.66 22.06
CA PRO A 29 -0.19 -3.11 21.67
C PRO A 29 -0.08 -4.19 20.59
N PRO A 30 -1.01 -5.18 20.55
CA PRO A 30 -0.99 -6.19 19.51
C PRO A 30 -1.06 -5.55 18.13
N ALA A 31 -0.30 -6.09 17.18
CA ALA A 31 -0.34 -5.62 15.81
C ALA A 31 -1.72 -5.89 15.20
N ARG A 32 -2.32 -4.87 14.60
CA ARG A 32 -3.61 -4.94 13.92
C ARG A 32 -3.43 -4.58 12.46
N ILE A 33 -4.23 -5.19 11.61
CA ILE A 33 -4.36 -4.84 10.20
C ILE A 33 -5.81 -4.47 9.94
N LEU A 34 -6.02 -3.35 9.28
CA LEU A 34 -7.31 -2.90 8.82
C LEU A 34 -7.32 -2.87 7.29
N ALA A 35 -8.28 -3.55 6.70
CA ALA A 35 -8.52 -3.49 5.25
C ALA A 35 -9.55 -2.40 4.96
N TYR A 36 -9.21 -1.50 4.07
CA TYR A 36 -10.03 -0.36 3.70
C TYR A 36 -10.26 -0.35 2.19
N HIS A 37 -11.50 -0.18 1.79
CA HIS A 37 -11.84 0.00 0.38
C HIS A 37 -11.84 1.49 0.06
N LYS A 38 -10.73 1.96 -0.48
CA LYS A 38 -10.56 3.37 -0.83
C LYS A 38 -11.36 3.70 -2.10
N PRO A 39 -12.26 4.70 -2.06
CA PRO A 39 -12.89 5.23 -3.27
C PRO A 39 -11.94 6.20 -4.00
N THR A 40 -12.30 6.55 -5.23
CA THR A 40 -11.69 7.71 -5.89
C THR A 40 -12.05 8.99 -5.13
N GLY A 41 -11.16 9.97 -5.18
CA GLY A 41 -11.40 11.28 -4.54
C GLY A 41 -10.87 11.41 -3.12
N GLU A 42 -10.41 10.32 -2.50
CA GLU A 42 -9.72 10.37 -1.21
C GLU A 42 -8.21 10.31 -1.39
N VAL A 43 -7.50 11.11 -0.61
CA VAL A 43 -6.03 11.13 -0.59
C VAL A 43 -5.48 10.40 0.63
N VAL A 44 -4.32 9.78 0.46
CA VAL A 44 -3.63 9.04 1.54
C VAL A 44 -2.63 9.99 2.20
N THR A 45 -3.14 10.84 3.05
CA THR A 45 -2.35 11.78 3.87
C THR A 45 -3.11 12.15 5.13
N HIS A 46 -2.40 12.49 6.19
CA HIS A 46 -3.02 12.99 7.43
C HIS A 46 -3.49 14.44 7.31
N ASP A 47 -2.83 15.21 6.45
CA ASP A 47 -3.13 16.62 6.24
C ASP A 47 -3.00 16.94 4.75
N ASP A 48 -4.08 17.40 4.18
CA ASP A 48 -4.10 17.81 2.78
C ASP A 48 -4.21 19.33 2.68
N PRO A 49 -3.21 20.02 2.13
CA PRO A 49 -3.25 21.47 1.96
C PRO A 49 -4.43 21.98 1.13
N GLN A 50 -4.96 21.12 0.24
CA GLN A 50 -6.11 21.47 -0.61
C GLN A 50 -7.46 21.14 0.06
N GLY A 51 -7.46 20.61 1.28
CA GLY A 51 -8.68 20.26 1.99
C GLY A 51 -9.49 19.12 1.40
N ARG A 52 -8.88 18.26 0.58
CA ARG A 52 -9.56 17.09 0.01
C ARG A 52 -9.85 16.06 1.09
N PRO A 53 -10.88 15.21 0.93
CA PRO A 53 -11.12 14.13 1.87
C PRO A 53 -9.91 13.20 1.98
N THR A 54 -9.59 12.78 3.21
CA THR A 54 -8.49 11.84 3.44
C THR A 54 -9.03 10.49 3.89
N VAL A 55 -8.27 9.43 3.62
CA VAL A 55 -8.61 8.06 4.04
C VAL A 55 -8.71 7.94 5.57
N PHE A 56 -7.92 8.72 6.32
CA PHE A 56 -7.88 8.64 7.78
C PHE A 56 -9.15 9.12 8.47
N GLN A 57 -9.98 9.92 7.80
CA GLN A 57 -11.21 10.46 8.39
C GLN A 57 -12.27 9.40 8.69
N ARG A 58 -12.21 8.25 8.01
CA ARG A 58 -13.20 7.17 8.15
C ARG A 58 -12.71 5.96 8.93
N LEU A 59 -11.49 5.99 9.44
CA LEU A 59 -10.93 4.86 10.16
C LEU A 59 -11.45 4.80 11.59
N PRO A 60 -11.62 3.59 12.15
CA PRO A 60 -12.00 3.44 13.55
C PRO A 60 -10.92 4.01 14.46
N ARG A 61 -11.34 4.46 15.63
CA ARG A 61 -10.42 5.02 16.62
C ARG A 61 -9.58 3.91 17.27
N LEU A 62 -8.26 4.16 17.39
CA LEU A 62 -7.38 3.32 18.19
C LEU A 62 -7.28 3.91 19.61
N GLN A 63 -7.34 3.04 20.62
CA GLN A 63 -7.11 3.46 22.00
C GLN A 63 -5.67 3.93 22.24
N ASN A 64 -4.71 3.18 21.67
CA ASN A 64 -3.28 3.46 21.73
C ASN A 64 -2.67 3.32 20.36
N GLY A 65 -1.78 4.25 20.01
CA GLY A 65 -1.08 4.24 18.74
C GLY A 65 -1.84 4.97 17.62
N LYS A 66 -1.33 4.84 16.42
CA LYS A 66 -1.84 5.50 15.23
C LYS A 66 -1.95 4.51 14.08
N TRP A 67 -2.96 4.69 13.23
CA TRP A 67 -3.01 4.01 11.95
C TRP A 67 -1.96 4.56 11.01
N MET A 68 -1.20 3.65 10.43
CA MET A 68 -0.25 3.93 9.35
C MET A 68 -0.73 3.22 8.11
N SER A 69 -0.71 3.91 6.97
CA SER A 69 -1.03 3.27 5.70
C SER A 69 0.12 2.38 5.25
N VAL A 70 -0.23 1.21 4.74
CA VAL A 70 0.72 0.31 4.06
C VAL A 70 0.79 0.75 2.61
N GLY A 71 1.72 1.66 2.32
CA GLY A 71 1.83 2.33 1.03
C GLY A 71 0.73 3.35 0.79
N ARG A 72 0.56 3.70 -0.47
CA ARG A 72 -0.42 4.70 -0.89
C ARG A 72 -1.12 4.26 -2.18
N LEU A 73 -2.32 4.76 -2.37
CA LEU A 73 -3.02 4.75 -3.65
C LEU A 73 -3.29 6.20 -4.06
N ASP A 74 -3.19 6.47 -5.34
CA ASP A 74 -3.46 7.81 -5.88
C ASP A 74 -4.90 8.23 -5.69
N LEU A 75 -5.16 9.52 -5.82
CA LEU A 75 -6.50 10.10 -5.73
C LEU A 75 -7.52 9.36 -6.61
N ASN A 76 -7.12 9.00 -7.82
CA ASN A 76 -7.97 8.36 -8.82
C ASN A 76 -7.79 6.83 -8.90
N THR A 77 -7.16 6.22 -7.92
CA THR A 77 -7.04 4.77 -7.78
C THR A 77 -7.94 4.28 -6.65
N GLU A 78 -8.69 3.22 -6.93
CA GLU A 78 -9.64 2.60 -6.00
C GLU A 78 -9.06 1.33 -5.39
N GLY A 79 -9.74 0.84 -4.37
CA GLY A 79 -9.60 -0.52 -3.91
C GLY A 79 -8.88 -0.69 -2.59
N LEU A 80 -8.28 -1.83 -2.42
CA LEU A 80 -7.73 -2.30 -1.14
C LEU A 80 -6.53 -1.46 -0.71
N LEU A 81 -6.68 -0.79 0.43
CA LEU A 81 -5.60 -0.11 1.14
C LEU A 81 -5.53 -0.67 2.55
N LEU A 82 -4.34 -1.08 2.96
CA LEU A 82 -4.14 -1.65 4.29
C LEU A 82 -3.62 -0.56 5.24
N PHE A 83 -4.08 -0.65 6.49
CA PHE A 83 -3.56 0.15 7.60
C PHE A 83 -3.12 -0.78 8.72
N THR A 84 -2.12 -0.37 9.44
CA THR A 84 -1.66 -1.09 10.63
C THR A 84 -1.19 -0.10 11.69
N ASN A 85 -1.23 -0.54 12.94
CA ASN A 85 -0.65 0.19 14.07
C ASN A 85 0.81 -0.20 14.35
N SER A 86 1.36 -1.14 13.56
CA SER A 86 2.72 -1.65 13.72
C SER A 86 3.61 -1.17 12.59
N GLY A 87 4.59 -0.31 12.89
CA GLY A 87 5.57 0.17 11.91
C GLY A 87 6.43 -0.95 11.34
N GLU A 88 6.75 -1.95 12.16
CA GLU A 88 7.49 -3.13 11.73
C GLU A 88 6.70 -3.92 10.67
N LEU A 89 5.43 -4.18 10.94
CA LEU A 89 4.56 -4.89 10.01
C LEU A 89 4.35 -4.10 8.72
N ALA A 90 4.15 -2.78 8.82
CA ALA A 90 4.04 -1.92 7.65
C ALA A 90 5.29 -2.01 6.78
N ASN A 91 6.47 -1.98 7.38
CA ASN A 91 7.73 -2.10 6.67
C ASN A 91 7.88 -3.47 5.99
N GLN A 92 7.53 -4.56 6.66
CA GLN A 92 7.57 -5.90 6.08
C GLN A 92 6.65 -6.05 4.87
N LEU A 93 5.48 -5.43 4.92
CA LEU A 93 4.52 -5.48 3.81
C LEU A 93 4.93 -4.60 2.62
N MET A 94 5.65 -3.51 2.87
CA MET A 94 6.02 -2.55 1.84
C MET A 94 7.41 -2.74 1.26
N HIS A 95 8.36 -3.26 2.05
CA HIS A 95 9.76 -3.27 1.64
C HIS A 95 9.97 -4.18 0.43
N PRO A 96 10.64 -3.70 -0.65
CA PRO A 96 10.80 -4.45 -1.90
C PRO A 96 11.46 -5.82 -1.74
N ARG A 97 12.34 -5.99 -0.74
CA ARG A 97 13.03 -7.26 -0.49
C ARG A 97 12.09 -8.43 -0.19
N PHE A 98 10.88 -8.15 0.33
CA PHE A 98 9.91 -9.19 0.65
C PHE A 98 9.02 -9.56 -0.54
N GLY A 99 9.03 -8.77 -1.60
CA GLY A 99 8.36 -9.07 -2.86
C GLY A 99 6.87 -9.38 -2.72
N VAL A 100 6.18 -8.72 -1.80
CA VAL A 100 4.75 -8.95 -1.58
C VAL A 100 3.97 -8.58 -2.84
N GLU A 101 3.17 -9.52 -3.34
CA GLU A 101 2.39 -9.33 -4.55
C GLU A 101 1.20 -8.41 -4.32
N ARG A 102 0.98 -7.50 -5.28
CA ARG A 102 -0.22 -6.68 -5.38
C ARG A 102 -0.90 -7.01 -6.69
N GLU A 103 -2.21 -7.17 -6.66
CA GLU A 103 -3.01 -7.43 -7.85
C GLU A 103 -3.99 -6.31 -8.09
N TYR A 104 -4.07 -5.89 -9.34
CA TYR A 104 -4.94 -4.80 -9.78
C TYR A 104 -5.89 -5.28 -10.87
N ALA A 105 -7.13 -4.82 -10.82
CA ALA A 105 -8.03 -4.83 -11.95
C ALA A 105 -7.83 -3.52 -12.71
N VAL A 106 -7.51 -3.61 -13.98
CA VAL A 106 -7.13 -2.46 -14.82
C VAL A 106 -8.05 -2.42 -16.03
N ARG A 107 -8.76 -1.31 -16.19
CA ARG A 107 -9.52 -1.06 -17.42
C ARG A 107 -8.71 -0.11 -18.31
N VAL A 108 -8.48 -0.55 -19.53
CA VAL A 108 -7.73 0.23 -20.52
C VAL A 108 -8.59 0.52 -21.73
N LEU A 109 -8.28 1.62 -22.40
CA LEU A 109 -8.86 1.96 -23.70
C LEU A 109 -8.06 1.20 -24.77
N GLY A 110 -8.70 0.25 -25.42
CA GLY A 110 -8.07 -0.61 -26.43
C GLY A 110 -7.79 -2.03 -25.95
N THR A 111 -7.04 -2.77 -26.73
CA THR A 111 -6.71 -4.17 -26.47
C THR A 111 -5.20 -4.36 -26.39
N LEU A 112 -4.77 -5.16 -25.43
CA LEU A 112 -3.37 -5.53 -25.25
C LEU A 112 -3.04 -6.66 -26.26
N ASP A 113 -2.19 -6.35 -27.23
CA ASP A 113 -1.71 -7.36 -28.18
C ASP A 113 -0.58 -8.21 -27.57
N GLU A 114 -0.22 -9.31 -28.25
CA GLU A 114 0.83 -10.22 -27.78
C GLU A 114 2.19 -9.53 -27.60
N GLY A 115 2.56 -8.63 -28.51
CA GLY A 115 3.82 -7.91 -28.43
C GLY A 115 3.89 -6.98 -27.22
N ALA A 116 2.84 -6.23 -26.98
CA ALA A 116 2.72 -5.36 -25.81
C ALA A 116 2.69 -6.17 -24.51
N ARG A 117 1.93 -7.26 -24.49
CA ARG A 117 1.87 -8.17 -23.34
C ARG A 117 3.27 -8.72 -23.00
N ASN A 118 4.01 -9.19 -23.99
CA ASN A 118 5.36 -9.72 -23.80
C ASN A 118 6.31 -8.65 -23.23
N LYS A 119 6.23 -7.41 -23.71
CA LYS A 119 7.02 -6.29 -23.18
C LYS A 119 6.72 -6.03 -21.72
N LEU A 120 5.45 -6.03 -21.33
CA LEU A 120 5.04 -5.80 -19.95
C LEU A 120 5.45 -6.92 -19.02
N LEU A 121 5.59 -8.14 -19.50
CA LEU A 121 6.04 -9.30 -18.73
C LEU A 121 7.56 -9.42 -18.66
N THR A 122 8.27 -9.03 -19.71
CA THR A 122 9.75 -9.12 -19.74
C THR A 122 10.44 -7.89 -19.20
N GLY A 123 9.82 -6.74 -19.31
CA GLY A 123 10.29 -5.50 -18.76
C GLY A 123 10.29 -4.36 -19.78
N VAL A 124 9.89 -3.20 -19.31
CA VAL A 124 10.00 -1.92 -20.02
C VAL A 124 10.75 -0.93 -19.14
N GLU A 125 11.44 0.00 -19.76
CA GLU A 125 12.13 1.05 -19.04
C GLU A 125 11.16 2.17 -18.69
N ILE A 126 11.08 2.50 -17.41
CA ILE A 126 10.27 3.59 -16.88
C ILE A 126 11.19 4.46 -16.02
N GLU A 127 11.38 5.71 -16.43
CA GLU A 127 12.22 6.68 -15.70
C GLU A 127 13.62 6.13 -15.36
N GLY A 128 14.25 5.44 -16.34
CA GLY A 128 15.59 4.89 -16.22
C GLY A 128 15.68 3.56 -15.46
N GLN A 129 14.55 2.97 -15.09
CA GLN A 129 14.51 1.69 -14.37
C GLN A 129 13.62 0.69 -15.09
N SER A 130 14.04 -0.58 -15.09
CA SER A 130 13.21 -1.66 -15.63
C SER A 130 12.03 -1.95 -14.72
N ALA A 131 10.84 -2.08 -15.31
CA ALA A 131 9.62 -2.45 -14.62
C ALA A 131 8.86 -3.50 -15.42
N SER A 132 8.20 -4.43 -14.73
CA SER A 132 7.45 -5.50 -15.36
C SER A 132 6.32 -5.98 -14.45
N PHE A 133 5.30 -6.58 -15.05
CA PHE A 133 4.31 -7.35 -14.31
C PHE A 133 4.81 -8.79 -14.11
N VAL A 134 4.43 -9.38 -12.98
CA VAL A 134 4.63 -10.81 -12.71
C VAL A 134 3.69 -11.63 -13.58
N SER A 135 2.44 -11.18 -13.71
CA SER A 135 1.44 -11.84 -14.54
C SER A 135 0.42 -10.85 -15.06
N ILE A 136 -0.18 -11.20 -16.19
CA ILE A 136 -1.28 -10.49 -16.82
C ILE A 136 -2.31 -11.51 -17.25
N SER A 137 -3.56 -11.35 -16.82
CA SER A 137 -4.67 -12.16 -17.29
C SER A 137 -5.77 -11.26 -17.86
N LYS A 138 -6.47 -11.76 -18.87
CA LYS A 138 -7.57 -11.03 -19.47
C LYS A 138 -8.81 -11.14 -18.57
N GLY A 139 -9.44 -10.02 -18.28
CA GLY A 139 -10.71 -9.94 -17.62
C GLY A 139 -11.87 -9.80 -18.62
N GLU A 140 -13.00 -9.36 -18.10
CA GLU A 140 -14.17 -9.07 -18.93
C GLU A 140 -14.00 -7.72 -19.63
N GLY A 141 -14.71 -7.54 -20.74
CA GLY A 141 -14.71 -6.25 -21.45
C GLY A 141 -15.56 -6.31 -22.69
N GLU A 142 -16.18 -5.19 -22.99
CA GLU A 142 -16.97 -5.00 -24.21
C GLU A 142 -16.54 -3.70 -24.90
N GLY A 143 -16.52 -3.74 -26.23
CA GLY A 143 -16.21 -2.58 -27.04
C GLY A 143 -14.76 -2.12 -26.89
N VAL A 144 -14.57 -0.82 -26.69
CA VAL A 144 -13.24 -0.20 -26.65
C VAL A 144 -12.56 -0.29 -25.28
N ASN A 145 -13.30 -0.62 -24.23
CA ASN A 145 -12.77 -0.78 -22.88
C ASN A 145 -12.55 -2.28 -22.56
N GLN A 146 -11.34 -2.63 -22.20
CA GLN A 146 -10.97 -4.00 -21.83
C GLN A 146 -10.40 -4.03 -20.43
N TRP A 147 -10.77 -5.06 -19.66
CA TRP A 147 -10.25 -5.31 -18.32
C TRP A 147 -9.13 -6.34 -18.35
N TYR A 148 -8.12 -6.08 -17.53
CA TYR A 148 -7.03 -7.00 -17.27
C TYR A 148 -6.79 -7.12 -15.77
N ARG A 149 -6.29 -8.27 -15.35
CA ARG A 149 -5.74 -8.48 -14.00
C ARG A 149 -4.24 -8.53 -14.08
N VAL A 150 -3.56 -7.72 -13.33
CA VAL A 150 -2.10 -7.65 -13.32
C VAL A 150 -1.57 -7.81 -11.91
N VAL A 151 -0.45 -8.53 -11.78
CA VAL A 151 0.25 -8.72 -10.51
C VAL A 151 1.61 -8.05 -10.61
N ILE A 152 1.97 -7.32 -9.57
CA ILE A 152 3.24 -6.60 -9.46
C ILE A 152 3.78 -6.75 -8.04
N THR A 153 5.09 -6.78 -7.88
CA THR A 153 5.74 -6.97 -6.56
C THR A 153 6.38 -5.70 -6.00
N GLU A 154 6.21 -4.60 -6.69
CA GLU A 154 6.74 -3.31 -6.27
C GLU A 154 5.65 -2.24 -6.34
N GLY A 155 5.91 -1.08 -5.78
CA GLY A 155 4.91 -0.03 -5.69
C GLY A 155 5.48 1.35 -5.96
N ARG A 156 6.20 1.52 -7.10
CA ARG A 156 6.68 2.84 -7.52
C ARG A 156 5.50 3.74 -7.87
N ASN A 157 5.73 5.04 -7.81
CA ASN A 157 4.69 6.02 -8.08
C ASN A 157 4.04 5.80 -9.44
N ARG A 158 2.72 5.56 -9.44
CA ARG A 158 1.88 5.37 -10.64
C ARG A 158 2.38 4.28 -11.61
N GLU A 159 3.05 3.26 -11.08
CA GLU A 159 3.77 2.27 -11.89
C GLU A 159 2.87 1.49 -12.83
N VAL A 160 1.71 1.02 -12.38
CA VAL A 160 0.76 0.29 -13.23
C VAL A 160 0.31 1.16 -14.42
N ARG A 161 -0.01 2.42 -14.17
CA ARG A 161 -0.41 3.38 -15.22
C ARG A 161 0.72 3.62 -16.20
N LYS A 162 1.94 3.82 -15.72
CA LYS A 162 3.13 4.06 -16.54
C LYS A 162 3.48 2.85 -17.40
N LEU A 163 3.33 1.64 -16.85
CA LEU A 163 3.57 0.40 -17.60
C LEU A 163 2.63 0.31 -18.82
N PHE A 164 1.34 0.53 -18.64
CA PHE A 164 0.39 0.52 -19.75
C PHE A 164 0.64 1.67 -20.74
N ASP A 165 0.95 2.87 -20.25
CA ASP A 165 1.32 4.00 -21.10
C ASP A 165 2.52 3.68 -21.99
N ALA A 166 3.49 2.94 -21.48
CA ALA A 166 4.69 2.56 -22.23
C ALA A 166 4.40 1.67 -23.46
N VAL A 167 3.27 1.00 -23.50
CA VAL A 167 2.81 0.22 -24.64
C VAL A 167 1.62 0.87 -25.37
N GLY A 168 1.37 2.16 -25.11
CA GLY A 168 0.37 2.95 -25.82
C GLY A 168 -1.08 2.73 -25.37
N LEU A 169 -1.29 2.17 -24.17
CA LEU A 169 -2.62 1.94 -23.62
C LEU A 169 -2.88 2.87 -22.43
N THR A 170 -4.01 3.58 -22.47
CA THR A 170 -4.41 4.47 -21.38
C THR A 170 -5.29 3.74 -20.39
N VAL A 171 -4.87 3.74 -19.12
CA VAL A 171 -5.67 3.23 -18.02
C VAL A 171 -6.73 4.25 -17.65
N ASN A 172 -8.01 3.84 -17.72
CA ASN A 172 -9.13 4.70 -17.35
C ASN A 172 -9.88 4.27 -16.10
N ARG A 173 -9.52 3.12 -15.51
CA ARG A 173 -9.93 2.71 -14.17
C ARG A 173 -8.91 1.73 -13.59
N LEU A 174 -8.58 1.93 -12.33
CA LEU A 174 -7.58 1.12 -11.63
C LEU A 174 -8.05 0.82 -10.22
N ILE A 175 -8.12 -0.48 -9.89
CA ILE A 175 -8.61 -0.95 -8.60
C ILE A 175 -7.61 -1.97 -8.06
N ARG A 176 -7.06 -1.71 -6.87
CA ARG A 176 -6.25 -2.74 -6.21
C ARG A 176 -7.19 -3.74 -5.53
N VAL A 177 -7.11 -5.00 -5.94
CA VAL A 177 -8.02 -6.07 -5.49
C VAL A 177 -7.38 -7.07 -4.54
N ARG A 178 -6.06 -7.08 -4.45
CA ARG A 178 -5.32 -7.97 -3.56
C ARG A 178 -4.00 -7.34 -3.13
N TYR A 179 -3.64 -7.56 -1.88
CA TYR A 179 -2.33 -7.22 -1.33
C TYR A 179 -1.82 -8.41 -0.53
N GLY A 180 -0.84 -9.15 -1.07
CA GLY A 180 -0.38 -10.40 -0.50
C GLY A 180 -1.52 -11.42 -0.40
N ALA A 181 -1.79 -11.90 0.80
CA ALA A 181 -2.88 -12.85 1.08
C ALA A 181 -4.24 -12.18 1.31
N ILE A 182 -4.30 -10.86 1.37
CA ILE A 182 -5.53 -10.11 1.67
C ILE A 182 -6.22 -9.74 0.36
N VAL A 183 -7.46 -10.15 0.22
CA VAL A 183 -8.30 -9.94 -0.97
C VAL A 183 -9.45 -9.00 -0.62
N LEU A 184 -9.76 -8.10 -1.57
CA LEU A 184 -10.88 -7.17 -1.45
C LEU A 184 -12.22 -7.90 -1.57
#